data_bc252077811d9e4f2886296f1768ca87
#
_entry.id   bc252077811d9e4f2886296f1768ca87
#
_cell.length_a   1.000
_cell.length_b   1.000
_cell.length_c   1.000
_cell.angle_alpha   90.00
_cell.angle_beta   90.00
_cell.angle_gamma   90.00
#
_symmetry.space_group_name_H-M   'P 1'
#
loop_
_entity.id
_entity.type
_entity.pdbx_description
1 polymer ?
#
loop_
_entity_poly.entity_id
_entity_poly.type
_entity_poly.pdbx_seq_one_letter_code
_entity_poly.pdbx_strand_id
1 'polypeptide(L)'
;MAGYPDRLVRSIGHPVIWMGDLIAVLERRWNRETMAPALRRRFGTVAVVLLVGIVAVAAFIIERGLLILPFGLIGVGVIASTLIAQRSLRQHVARVADALDNAGLASGREAVSHIVSRDTKALDEAGVARAAIESLAENFSDGVVAPVLWMIIAGLPGAAIYKAVNTADSMIGHRTARFQTFGWAAARFDDLLNLPASRLSALLIIAAAAATKGTSASAAWRAVRRDADHHRSPNAGYPEAAMAGALGLALAGPRSYAGVHVDDAFMGNGRYAAKTNDIRAALRLYRRADAILIGLVAMLAAALIATD
;
A
#
# COMPACT_ATOMS: atom_id res chain seq x y z
N MET A 1 -3.19 12.47 14.40
CA MET A 1 -3.83 11.28 13.81
C MET A 1 -4.35 10.40 14.95
N ALA A 2 -5.68 10.27 15.07
CA ALA A 2 -6.29 9.32 15.98
C ALA A 2 -5.99 7.90 15.47
N GLY A 3 -5.75 6.93 16.34
CA GLY A 3 -5.69 5.52 15.96
C GLY A 3 -7.07 4.91 16.07
N TYR A 4 -7.21 3.69 15.55
CA TYR A 4 -8.44 2.94 15.76
C TYR A 4 -8.70 2.77 17.26
N PRO A 5 -9.96 2.94 17.71
CA PRO A 5 -10.30 2.59 19.08
C PRO A 5 -10.20 1.07 19.23
N ASP A 6 -9.12 0.60 19.86
CA ASP A 6 -8.80 -0.84 20.01
C ASP A 6 -9.95 -1.66 20.61
N ARG A 7 -10.78 -1.03 21.44
CA ARG A 7 -11.96 -1.67 22.03
C ARG A 7 -13.04 -1.95 20.99
N LEU A 8 -13.28 -1.01 20.06
CA LEU A 8 -14.28 -1.15 19.01
C LEU A 8 -13.85 -2.21 17.99
N VAL A 9 -12.58 -2.16 17.55
CA VAL A 9 -12.02 -3.15 16.62
C VAL A 9 -12.02 -4.56 17.21
N ARG A 10 -11.79 -4.69 18.52
CA ARG A 10 -11.89 -6.00 19.20
C ARG A 10 -13.32 -6.54 19.31
N SER A 11 -14.33 -5.68 19.36
CA SER A 11 -15.73 -6.10 19.55
C SER A 11 -16.45 -6.38 18.24
N ILE A 12 -16.23 -5.60 17.19
CA ILE A 12 -16.94 -5.72 15.91
C ILE A 12 -16.03 -6.12 14.72
N GLY A 13 -14.71 -6.23 14.94
CA GLY A 13 -13.73 -6.51 13.88
C GLY A 13 -13.40 -5.26 13.06
N HIS A 14 -12.45 -5.44 12.14
CA HIS A 14 -12.04 -4.39 11.20
C HIS A 14 -12.59 -4.73 9.80
N PRO A 15 -13.10 -3.77 9.01
CA PRO A 15 -13.66 -4.05 7.68
C PRO A 15 -12.74 -4.88 6.77
N VAL A 16 -11.43 -4.66 6.85
CA VAL A 16 -10.43 -5.44 6.09
C VAL A 16 -10.42 -6.91 6.51
N ILE A 17 -10.68 -7.23 7.79
CA ILE A 17 -10.76 -8.62 8.26
C ILE A 17 -11.98 -9.30 7.62
N TRP A 18 -13.15 -8.65 7.61
CA TRP A 18 -14.34 -9.21 6.98
C TRP A 18 -14.16 -9.45 5.48
N MET A 19 -13.49 -8.51 4.78
CA MET A 19 -13.11 -8.70 3.37
C MET A 19 -12.18 -9.91 3.22
N GLY A 20 -11.17 -10.04 4.08
CA GLY A 20 -10.24 -11.16 4.10
C GLY A 20 -10.93 -12.51 4.36
N ASP A 21 -11.85 -12.55 5.32
CA ASP A 21 -12.63 -13.76 5.64
C ASP A 21 -13.49 -14.20 4.45
N LEU A 22 -14.15 -13.25 3.78
CA LEU A 22 -14.92 -13.53 2.57
C LEU A 22 -14.03 -14.10 1.46
N ILE A 23 -12.86 -13.49 1.22
CA ILE A 23 -11.89 -13.99 0.24
C ILE A 23 -11.44 -15.41 0.60
N ALA A 24 -11.13 -15.66 1.87
CA ALA A 24 -10.70 -16.98 2.34
C ALA A 24 -11.80 -18.05 2.20
N VAL A 25 -13.07 -17.69 2.42
CA VAL A 25 -14.21 -18.59 2.20
C VAL A 25 -14.35 -18.94 0.72
N LEU A 26 -14.32 -17.93 -0.16
CA LEU A 26 -14.44 -18.12 -1.61
C LEU A 26 -13.27 -18.95 -2.16
N GLU A 27 -12.06 -18.67 -1.70
CA GLU A 27 -10.85 -19.39 -2.07
C GLU A 27 -10.93 -20.86 -1.66
N ARG A 28 -11.22 -21.16 -0.40
CA ARG A 28 -11.35 -22.55 0.08
C ARG A 28 -12.42 -23.34 -0.67
N ARG A 29 -13.51 -22.70 -1.07
CA ARG A 29 -14.63 -23.35 -1.74
C ARG A 29 -14.36 -23.61 -3.21
N TRP A 30 -13.66 -22.71 -3.90
CA TRP A 30 -13.58 -22.68 -5.36
C TRP A 30 -12.17 -22.90 -5.93
N ASN A 31 -11.10 -22.76 -5.12
CA ASN A 31 -9.74 -22.98 -5.57
C ASN A 31 -9.27 -24.41 -5.28
N ARG A 32 -9.85 -25.40 -5.94
CA ARG A 32 -9.48 -26.82 -5.78
C ARG A 32 -8.38 -27.18 -6.77
N GLU A 33 -7.31 -27.79 -6.31
CA GLU A 33 -6.15 -28.18 -7.14
C GLU A 33 -6.51 -29.22 -8.22
N THR A 34 -7.57 -30.03 -8.00
CA THR A 34 -8.07 -31.00 -8.96
C THR A 34 -8.80 -30.38 -10.16
N MET A 35 -9.10 -29.07 -10.11
CA MET A 35 -9.79 -28.37 -11.21
C MET A 35 -8.81 -27.95 -12.30
N ALA A 36 -9.29 -27.96 -13.55
CA ALA A 36 -8.54 -27.42 -14.68
C ALA A 36 -8.18 -25.93 -14.46
N PRO A 37 -6.97 -25.48 -14.89
CA PRO A 37 -6.54 -24.09 -14.70
C PRO A 37 -7.53 -23.05 -15.21
N ALA A 38 -8.15 -23.29 -16.37
CA ALA A 38 -9.14 -22.36 -16.93
C ALA A 38 -10.37 -22.21 -16.04
N LEU A 39 -10.83 -23.29 -15.40
CA LEU A 39 -11.96 -23.26 -14.47
C LEU A 39 -11.59 -22.54 -13.18
N ARG A 40 -10.41 -22.81 -12.62
CA ARG A 40 -9.89 -22.08 -11.45
C ARG A 40 -9.81 -20.57 -11.72
N ARG A 41 -9.34 -20.15 -12.90
CA ARG A 41 -9.30 -18.75 -13.30
C ARG A 41 -10.70 -18.13 -13.37
N ARG A 42 -11.68 -18.83 -13.96
CA ARG A 42 -13.09 -18.37 -14.01
C ARG A 42 -13.66 -18.19 -12.61
N PHE A 43 -13.49 -19.19 -11.72
CA PHE A 43 -13.95 -19.08 -10.34
C PHE A 43 -13.25 -17.95 -9.55
N GLY A 44 -11.95 -17.74 -9.77
CA GLY A 44 -11.24 -16.62 -9.19
C GLY A 44 -11.79 -15.27 -9.67
N THR A 45 -12.10 -15.15 -10.95
CA THR A 45 -12.74 -13.94 -11.50
C THR A 45 -14.12 -13.71 -10.88
N VAL A 46 -14.96 -14.76 -10.80
CA VAL A 46 -16.28 -14.67 -10.14
C VAL A 46 -16.15 -14.30 -8.66
N ALA A 47 -15.15 -14.85 -7.97
CA ALA A 47 -14.89 -14.51 -6.56
C ALA A 47 -14.57 -13.01 -6.39
N VAL A 48 -13.73 -12.42 -7.25
CA VAL A 48 -13.42 -10.99 -7.24
C VAL A 48 -14.66 -10.15 -7.55
N VAL A 49 -15.45 -10.53 -8.56
CA VAL A 49 -16.69 -9.81 -8.92
C VAL A 49 -17.69 -9.83 -7.76
N LEU A 50 -17.87 -10.97 -7.10
CA LEU A 50 -18.74 -11.09 -5.93
C LEU A 50 -18.24 -10.26 -4.75
N LEU A 51 -16.94 -10.34 -4.45
CA LEU A 51 -16.33 -9.53 -3.40
C LEU A 51 -16.59 -8.04 -3.64
N VAL A 52 -16.27 -7.56 -4.84
CA VAL A 52 -16.45 -6.16 -5.23
C VAL A 52 -17.94 -5.77 -5.18
N GLY A 53 -18.84 -6.60 -5.70
CA GLY A 53 -20.28 -6.34 -5.69
C GLY A 53 -20.84 -6.23 -4.26
N ILE A 54 -20.49 -7.17 -3.38
CA ILE A 54 -20.94 -7.16 -1.98
C ILE A 54 -20.41 -5.92 -1.26
N VAL A 55 -19.12 -5.63 -1.40
CA VAL A 55 -18.49 -4.49 -0.74
C VAL A 55 -19.04 -3.16 -1.27
N ALA A 56 -19.25 -3.05 -2.60
CA ALA A 56 -19.82 -1.86 -3.21
C ALA A 56 -21.24 -1.56 -2.70
N VAL A 57 -22.10 -2.59 -2.68
CA VAL A 57 -23.48 -2.46 -2.20
C VAL A 57 -23.50 -2.10 -0.71
N ALA A 58 -22.71 -2.79 0.11
CA ALA A 58 -22.64 -2.51 1.55
C ALA A 58 -22.16 -1.07 1.82
N ALA A 59 -21.07 -0.65 1.17
CA ALA A 59 -20.53 0.70 1.33
C ALA A 59 -21.51 1.78 0.84
N PHE A 60 -22.21 1.54 -0.29
CA PHE A 60 -23.23 2.44 -0.81
C PHE A 60 -24.41 2.60 0.17
N ILE A 61 -24.93 1.50 0.72
CA ILE A 61 -26.04 1.54 1.69
C ILE A 61 -25.60 2.29 2.95
N ILE A 62 -24.38 2.03 3.45
CA ILE A 62 -23.83 2.71 4.63
C ILE A 62 -23.69 4.21 4.37
N GLU A 63 -23.08 4.59 3.23
CA GLU A 63 -22.90 5.99 2.88
C GLU A 63 -24.24 6.72 2.77
N ARG A 64 -25.20 6.16 2.02
CA ARG A 64 -26.53 6.76 1.85
C ARG A 64 -27.30 6.84 3.17
N GLY A 65 -27.24 5.79 3.99
CA GLY A 65 -27.86 5.79 5.32
C GLY A 65 -27.27 6.84 6.26
N LEU A 66 -25.94 7.04 6.22
CA LEU A 66 -25.28 8.08 7.01
C LEU A 66 -25.63 9.48 6.51
N LEU A 67 -25.65 9.71 5.20
CA LEU A 67 -25.89 11.03 4.62
C LEU A 67 -27.32 11.58 4.89
N ILE A 68 -28.28 10.72 5.28
CA ILE A 68 -29.61 11.14 5.72
C ILE A 68 -29.55 11.73 7.15
N LEU A 69 -28.55 11.38 7.94
CA LEU A 69 -28.43 11.80 9.34
C LEU A 69 -27.76 13.17 9.47
N PRO A 70 -28.13 13.97 10.49
CA PRO A 70 -27.36 15.16 10.85
C PRO A 70 -25.90 14.78 11.10
N PHE A 71 -24.97 15.56 10.53
CA PHE A 71 -23.52 15.27 10.60
C PHE A 71 -23.08 13.95 9.95
N GLY A 72 -23.88 13.37 9.06
CA GLY A 72 -23.60 12.09 8.41
C GLY A 72 -22.26 12.05 7.66
N LEU A 73 -21.79 13.18 7.11
CA LEU A 73 -20.46 13.31 6.51
C LEU A 73 -19.32 12.97 7.50
N ILE A 74 -19.48 13.31 8.79
CA ILE A 74 -18.51 12.93 9.82
C ILE A 74 -18.48 11.40 9.98
N GLY A 75 -19.64 10.76 9.99
CA GLY A 75 -19.76 9.30 10.01
C GLY A 75 -19.08 8.63 8.83
N VAL A 76 -19.30 9.14 7.62
CA VAL A 76 -18.62 8.67 6.40
C VAL A 76 -17.10 8.84 6.54
N GLY A 77 -16.64 10.01 7.00
CA GLY A 77 -15.21 10.27 7.22
C GLY A 77 -14.58 9.33 8.25
N VAL A 78 -15.28 9.01 9.34
CA VAL A 78 -14.81 8.05 10.35
C VAL A 78 -14.65 6.66 9.74
N ILE A 79 -15.65 6.17 8.98
CA ILE A 79 -15.55 4.86 8.32
C ILE A 79 -14.44 4.87 7.26
N ALA A 80 -14.38 5.90 6.41
CA ALA A 80 -13.32 6.02 5.40
C ALA A 80 -11.92 6.01 6.03
N SER A 81 -11.74 6.65 7.19
CA SER A 81 -10.46 6.66 7.90
C SER A 81 -9.98 5.26 8.30
N THR A 82 -10.90 4.28 8.44
CA THR A 82 -10.54 2.89 8.73
C THR A 82 -9.93 2.17 7.52
N LEU A 83 -10.11 2.68 6.32
CA LEU A 83 -9.58 2.11 5.08
C LEU A 83 -8.19 2.66 4.72
N ILE A 84 -7.71 3.69 5.46
CA ILE A 84 -6.46 4.40 5.18
C ILE A 84 -5.41 4.06 6.26
N ALA A 85 -4.25 3.57 5.83
CA ALA A 85 -3.24 3.01 6.72
C ALA A 85 -2.17 4.02 7.22
N GLN A 86 -2.42 5.34 7.19
CA GLN A 86 -1.43 6.40 7.47
C GLN A 86 -0.65 6.20 8.78
N ARG A 87 -1.35 5.98 9.88
CA ARG A 87 -0.72 5.81 11.21
C ARG A 87 -0.02 4.48 11.32
N SER A 88 -0.68 3.41 10.90
CA SER A 88 -0.15 2.04 10.97
C SER A 88 1.14 1.91 10.19
N LEU A 89 1.16 2.38 8.94
CA LEU A 89 2.35 2.37 8.08
C LEU A 89 3.54 3.07 8.75
N ARG A 90 3.33 4.31 9.21
CA ARG A 90 4.38 5.08 9.89
C ARG A 90 4.91 4.36 11.13
N GLN A 91 4.01 3.78 11.95
CA GLN A 91 4.39 3.11 13.19
C GLN A 91 5.20 1.83 12.94
N HIS A 92 4.80 1.03 11.95
CA HIS A 92 5.52 -0.20 11.63
C HIS A 92 6.92 0.10 11.09
N VAL A 93 7.06 1.05 10.18
CA VAL A 93 8.39 1.44 9.65
C VAL A 93 9.25 2.10 10.73
N ALA A 94 8.68 2.91 11.61
CA ALA A 94 9.42 3.50 12.74
C ALA A 94 9.94 2.42 13.69
N ARG A 95 9.13 1.38 13.99
CA ARG A 95 9.58 0.24 14.81
C ARG A 95 10.80 -0.48 14.24
N VAL A 96 10.93 -0.58 12.91
CA VAL A 96 12.14 -1.17 12.30
C VAL A 96 13.37 -0.33 12.63
N ALA A 97 13.28 1.01 12.50
CA ALA A 97 14.37 1.90 12.85
C ALA A 97 14.73 1.80 14.35
N ASP A 98 13.70 1.82 15.21
CA ASP A 98 13.89 1.74 16.66
C ASP A 98 14.46 0.36 17.09
N ALA A 99 14.04 -0.71 16.44
CA ALA A 99 14.57 -2.06 16.70
C ALA A 99 16.05 -2.18 16.30
N LEU A 100 16.44 -1.63 15.14
CA LEU A 100 17.84 -1.60 14.71
C LEU A 100 18.73 -0.80 15.68
N ASP A 101 18.27 0.38 16.10
CA ASP A 101 19.04 1.28 16.97
C ASP A 101 19.17 0.74 18.42
N ASN A 102 18.11 0.13 18.97
CA ASN A 102 18.05 -0.22 20.38
C ASN A 102 18.35 -1.69 20.68
N ALA A 103 18.09 -2.60 19.72
CA ALA A 103 18.16 -4.06 19.94
C ALA A 103 18.94 -4.81 18.84
N GLY A 104 19.50 -4.10 17.86
CA GLY A 104 20.39 -4.64 16.84
C GLY A 104 19.69 -5.39 15.70
N LEU A 105 20.51 -6.03 14.86
CA LEU A 105 20.09 -6.61 13.59
C LEU A 105 19.00 -7.70 13.72
N ALA A 106 19.08 -8.56 14.73
CA ALA A 106 18.11 -9.64 14.92
C ALA A 106 16.68 -9.09 15.12
N SER A 107 16.54 -8.09 15.98
CA SER A 107 15.27 -7.41 16.23
C SER A 107 14.81 -6.57 15.02
N GLY A 108 15.74 -5.96 14.29
CA GLY A 108 15.44 -5.28 13.04
C GLY A 108 14.86 -6.22 11.97
N ARG A 109 15.43 -7.44 11.83
CA ARG A 109 14.91 -8.49 10.93
C ARG A 109 13.50 -8.94 11.33
N GLU A 110 13.25 -9.12 12.61
CA GLU A 110 11.92 -9.45 13.12
C GLU A 110 10.93 -8.31 12.83
N ALA A 111 11.27 -7.07 13.17
CA ALA A 111 10.41 -5.92 12.94
C ALA A 111 10.05 -5.74 11.44
N VAL A 112 11.02 -5.89 10.53
CA VAL A 112 10.79 -5.75 9.10
C VAL A 112 9.99 -6.91 8.52
N SER A 113 10.05 -8.12 9.07
CA SER A 113 9.28 -9.29 8.62
C SER A 113 7.77 -9.09 8.72
N HIS A 114 7.30 -8.16 9.56
CA HIS A 114 5.89 -7.81 9.68
C HIS A 114 5.38 -6.89 8.56
N ILE A 115 6.26 -6.35 7.74
CA ILE A 115 5.90 -5.38 6.69
C ILE A 115 6.40 -5.73 5.30
N VAL A 116 7.12 -6.86 5.15
CA VAL A 116 7.59 -7.36 3.85
C VAL A 116 7.30 -8.84 3.70
N SER A 117 7.07 -9.30 2.47
CA SER A 117 6.77 -10.71 2.17
C SER A 117 8.01 -11.55 1.85
N ARG A 118 9.21 -10.92 1.75
CA ARG A 118 10.48 -11.61 1.44
C ARG A 118 11.11 -12.23 2.69
N ASP A 119 12.05 -13.17 2.45
CA ASP A 119 12.86 -13.72 3.55
C ASP A 119 13.76 -12.63 4.15
N THR A 120 13.59 -12.40 5.46
CA THR A 120 14.34 -11.38 6.20
C THR A 120 15.53 -11.93 6.97
N LYS A 121 15.65 -13.27 7.10
CA LYS A 121 16.67 -13.91 7.93
C LYS A 121 18.09 -13.67 7.42
N ALA A 122 18.26 -13.57 6.11
CA ALA A 122 19.56 -13.36 5.47
C ALA A 122 19.93 -11.87 5.28
N LEU A 123 19.03 -10.92 5.58
CA LEU A 123 19.29 -9.50 5.38
C LEU A 123 20.35 -8.98 6.37
N ASP A 124 21.33 -8.24 5.86
CA ASP A 124 22.19 -7.38 6.68
C ASP A 124 21.43 -6.11 7.13
N GLU A 125 22.05 -5.26 7.91
CA GLU A 125 21.44 -4.03 8.40
C GLU A 125 20.99 -3.10 7.24
N ALA A 126 21.82 -3.00 6.20
CA ALA A 126 21.48 -2.23 5.01
C ALA A 126 20.30 -2.83 4.24
N GLY A 127 20.20 -4.15 4.16
CA GLY A 127 19.09 -4.88 3.58
C GLY A 127 17.77 -4.66 4.33
N VAL A 128 17.83 -4.68 5.69
CA VAL A 128 16.67 -4.37 6.54
C VAL A 128 16.22 -2.92 6.33
N ALA A 129 17.18 -1.99 6.29
CA ALA A 129 16.85 -0.57 6.06
C ALA A 129 16.23 -0.32 4.69
N ARG A 130 16.79 -0.91 3.61
CA ARG A 130 16.20 -0.83 2.27
C ARG A 130 14.81 -1.42 2.24
N ALA A 131 14.61 -2.62 2.80
CA ALA A 131 13.31 -3.28 2.88
C ALA A 131 12.24 -2.42 3.54
N ALA A 132 12.59 -1.75 4.64
CA ALA A 132 11.67 -0.86 5.35
C ALA A 132 11.31 0.39 4.52
N ILE A 133 12.27 0.96 3.79
CA ILE A 133 12.06 2.14 2.93
C ILE A 133 11.23 1.78 1.70
N GLU A 134 11.48 0.65 1.05
CA GLU A 134 10.70 0.10 -0.05
C GLU A 134 9.24 -0.12 0.37
N SER A 135 9.02 -0.82 1.48
CA SER A 135 7.69 -1.06 2.03
C SER A 135 6.97 0.25 2.37
N LEU A 136 7.69 1.27 2.88
CA LEU A 136 7.11 2.59 3.13
C LEU A 136 6.63 3.24 1.84
N ALA A 137 7.43 3.21 0.79
CA ALA A 137 7.12 3.84 -0.49
C ALA A 137 5.95 3.15 -1.20
N GLU A 138 5.97 1.82 -1.29
CA GLU A 138 4.90 1.01 -1.87
C GLU A 138 3.58 1.19 -1.10
N ASN A 139 3.60 1.04 0.22
CA ASN A 139 2.40 1.17 1.04
C ASN A 139 1.91 2.62 1.21
N PHE A 140 2.73 3.63 0.94
CA PHE A 140 2.23 5.00 0.78
C PHE A 140 1.30 5.11 -0.43
N SER A 141 1.65 4.47 -1.54
CA SER A 141 0.74 4.35 -2.69
C SER A 141 -0.52 3.58 -2.32
N ASP A 142 -0.37 2.34 -1.87
CA ASP A 142 -1.45 1.37 -1.80
C ASP A 142 -2.29 1.51 -0.52
N GLY A 143 -1.67 1.93 0.56
CA GLY A 143 -2.33 2.06 1.87
C GLY A 143 -2.84 3.47 2.18
N VAL A 144 -2.41 4.50 1.43
CA VAL A 144 -2.76 5.90 1.72
C VAL A 144 -3.31 6.61 0.49
N VAL A 145 -2.51 6.74 -0.58
CA VAL A 145 -2.89 7.56 -1.74
C VAL A 145 -4.04 6.94 -2.51
N ALA A 146 -4.00 5.64 -2.79
CA ALA A 146 -5.02 4.97 -3.58
C ALA A 146 -6.40 4.97 -2.90
N PRO A 147 -6.56 4.58 -1.61
CA PRO A 147 -7.88 4.67 -0.98
C PRO A 147 -8.41 6.11 -0.91
N VAL A 148 -7.55 7.12 -0.73
CA VAL A 148 -7.96 8.53 -0.77
C VAL A 148 -8.40 8.94 -2.17
N LEU A 149 -7.66 8.56 -3.20
CA LEU A 149 -8.01 8.84 -4.60
C LEU A 149 -9.37 8.26 -4.98
N TRP A 150 -9.59 6.97 -4.67
CA TRP A 150 -10.85 6.30 -4.97
C TRP A 150 -12.02 6.80 -4.12
N MET A 151 -11.74 7.30 -2.89
CA MET A 151 -12.73 8.02 -2.08
C MET A 151 -13.17 9.34 -2.75
N ILE A 152 -12.24 10.10 -3.31
CA ILE A 152 -12.55 11.34 -4.03
C ILE A 152 -13.39 11.06 -5.29
N ILE A 153 -13.06 9.99 -6.02
CA ILE A 153 -13.71 9.67 -7.31
C ILE A 153 -15.12 9.07 -7.11
N ALA A 154 -15.30 8.19 -6.14
CA ALA A 154 -16.51 7.37 -6.02
C ALA A 154 -16.99 7.18 -4.57
N GLY A 155 -16.66 8.11 -3.67
CA GLY A 155 -17.13 8.10 -2.28
C GLY A 155 -16.63 6.89 -1.48
N LEU A 156 -17.35 6.57 -0.43
CA LEU A 156 -17.05 5.42 0.41
C LEU A 156 -17.05 4.09 -0.37
N PRO A 157 -17.95 3.85 -1.34
CA PRO A 157 -17.88 2.68 -2.22
C PRO A 157 -16.55 2.56 -2.96
N GLY A 158 -16.05 3.66 -3.51
CA GLY A 158 -14.76 3.68 -4.23
C GLY A 158 -13.59 3.25 -3.37
N ALA A 159 -13.46 3.84 -2.17
CA ALA A 159 -12.42 3.47 -1.21
C ALA A 159 -12.56 2.01 -0.74
N ALA A 160 -13.79 1.54 -0.51
CA ALA A 160 -14.05 0.19 -0.04
C ALA A 160 -13.76 -0.87 -1.12
N ILE A 161 -14.17 -0.63 -2.37
CA ILE A 161 -13.83 -1.48 -3.52
C ILE A 161 -12.32 -1.58 -3.68
N TYR A 162 -11.63 -0.43 -3.71
CA TYR A 162 -10.18 -0.43 -3.80
C TYR A 162 -9.56 -1.29 -2.69
N LYS A 163 -9.98 -1.07 -1.44
CA LYS A 163 -9.43 -1.83 -0.29
C LYS A 163 -9.73 -3.32 -0.36
N ALA A 164 -10.90 -3.71 -0.85
CA ALA A 164 -11.25 -5.12 -1.05
C ALA A 164 -10.37 -5.79 -2.11
N VAL A 165 -10.14 -5.12 -3.25
CA VAL A 165 -9.28 -5.63 -4.33
C VAL A 165 -7.83 -5.73 -3.86
N ASN A 166 -7.29 -4.69 -3.22
CA ASN A 166 -5.95 -4.68 -2.66
C ASN A 166 -5.75 -5.78 -1.59
N THR A 167 -6.78 -6.05 -0.76
CA THR A 167 -6.76 -7.17 0.19
C THR A 167 -6.78 -8.51 -0.53
N ALA A 168 -7.58 -8.64 -1.61
CA ALA A 168 -7.62 -9.87 -2.40
C ALA A 168 -6.27 -10.14 -3.08
N ASP A 169 -5.64 -9.14 -3.68
CA ASP A 169 -4.30 -9.28 -4.25
C ASP A 169 -3.29 -9.72 -3.20
N SER A 170 -3.26 -9.07 -2.05
CA SER A 170 -2.36 -9.42 -0.94
C SER A 170 -2.55 -10.87 -0.43
N MET A 171 -3.77 -11.43 -0.52
CA MET A 171 -4.07 -12.78 -0.03
C MET A 171 -3.91 -13.86 -1.10
N ILE A 172 -4.33 -13.59 -2.33
CA ILE A 172 -4.42 -14.60 -3.40
C ILE A 172 -3.76 -14.18 -4.72
N GLY A 173 -3.21 -12.97 -4.84
CA GLY A 173 -2.53 -12.48 -6.06
C GLY A 173 -1.11 -13.01 -6.25
N HIS A 174 -0.56 -13.71 -5.27
CA HIS A 174 0.81 -14.24 -5.33
C HIS A 174 1.00 -15.27 -6.45
N ARG A 175 2.16 -15.24 -7.13
CA ARG A 175 2.53 -16.18 -8.21
C ARG A 175 3.01 -17.54 -7.67
N THR A 176 2.24 -18.14 -6.75
CA THR A 176 2.45 -19.52 -6.28
C THR A 176 1.61 -20.49 -7.11
N ALA A 177 1.97 -21.77 -7.13
CA ALA A 177 1.20 -22.82 -7.81
C ALA A 177 -0.28 -22.84 -7.40
N ARG A 178 -0.56 -22.50 -6.13
CA ARG A 178 -1.91 -22.42 -5.59
C ARG A 178 -2.69 -21.22 -6.12
N PHE A 179 -2.06 -20.04 -6.24
CA PHE A 179 -2.78 -18.78 -6.49
C PHE A 179 -2.59 -18.21 -7.90
N GLN A 180 -1.52 -18.60 -8.61
CA GLN A 180 -1.19 -18.05 -9.93
C GLN A 180 -2.38 -18.02 -10.91
N THR A 181 -3.26 -19.03 -10.85
CA THR A 181 -4.41 -19.12 -11.73
C THR A 181 -5.66 -18.50 -11.10
N PHE A 182 -5.96 -18.83 -9.85
CA PHE A 182 -7.14 -18.36 -9.14
C PHE A 182 -7.09 -16.87 -8.84
N GLY A 183 -5.95 -16.38 -8.36
CA GLY A 183 -5.73 -14.98 -8.00
C GLY A 183 -5.47 -14.02 -9.17
N TRP A 184 -5.42 -14.54 -10.41
CA TRP A 184 -5.09 -13.73 -11.58
C TRP A 184 -5.96 -12.47 -11.72
N ALA A 185 -7.27 -12.58 -11.49
CA ALA A 185 -8.18 -11.45 -11.61
C ALA A 185 -7.95 -10.41 -10.51
N ALA A 186 -7.67 -10.85 -9.27
CA ALA A 186 -7.34 -9.96 -8.16
C ALA A 186 -6.08 -9.16 -8.48
N ALA A 187 -5.00 -9.84 -8.88
CA ALA A 187 -3.74 -9.18 -9.22
C ALA A 187 -3.87 -8.18 -10.38
N ARG A 188 -4.60 -8.53 -11.45
CA ARG A 188 -4.79 -7.63 -12.59
C ARG A 188 -5.68 -6.44 -12.27
N PHE A 189 -6.68 -6.63 -11.43
CA PHE A 189 -7.57 -5.53 -11.06
C PHE A 189 -6.88 -4.60 -10.05
N ASP A 190 -6.09 -5.14 -9.13
CA ASP A 190 -5.25 -4.33 -8.25
C ASP A 190 -4.22 -3.52 -9.05
N ASP A 191 -3.51 -4.15 -9.99
CA ASP A 191 -2.59 -3.47 -10.90
C ASP A 191 -3.27 -2.27 -11.58
N LEU A 192 -4.48 -2.44 -12.10
CA LEU A 192 -5.24 -1.39 -12.80
C LEU A 192 -5.64 -0.25 -11.87
N LEU A 193 -6.18 -0.56 -10.69
CA LEU A 193 -6.63 0.44 -9.72
C LEU A 193 -5.47 1.25 -9.14
N ASN A 194 -4.28 0.68 -9.08
CA ASN A 194 -3.08 1.33 -8.59
C ASN A 194 -2.35 2.19 -9.64
N LEU A 195 -2.66 2.07 -10.94
CA LEU A 195 -2.00 2.87 -11.98
C LEU A 195 -2.00 4.38 -11.68
N PRO A 196 -3.13 5.05 -11.43
CA PRO A 196 -3.13 6.48 -11.15
C PRO A 196 -2.52 6.80 -9.77
N ALA A 197 -2.76 5.96 -8.77
CA ALA A 197 -2.31 6.19 -7.40
C ALA A 197 -0.79 6.15 -7.27
N SER A 198 -0.12 5.20 -7.93
CA SER A 198 1.33 5.05 -7.88
C SER A 198 2.05 6.24 -8.53
N ARG A 199 1.53 6.77 -9.65
CA ARG A 199 2.06 7.99 -10.28
C ARG A 199 1.85 9.21 -9.41
N LEU A 200 0.65 9.37 -8.84
CA LEU A 200 0.36 10.44 -7.89
C LEU A 200 1.26 10.35 -6.66
N SER A 201 1.48 9.15 -6.12
CA SER A 201 2.38 8.93 -4.98
C SER A 201 3.82 9.37 -5.29
N ALA A 202 4.33 9.04 -6.46
CA ALA A 202 5.65 9.50 -6.91
C ALA A 202 5.72 11.03 -6.99
N LEU A 203 4.70 11.68 -7.56
CA LEU A 203 4.64 13.15 -7.64
C LEU A 203 4.58 13.79 -6.25
N LEU A 204 3.81 13.23 -5.32
CA LEU A 204 3.76 13.71 -3.93
C LEU A 204 5.11 13.56 -3.22
N ILE A 205 5.83 12.46 -3.43
CA ILE A 205 7.17 12.25 -2.89
C ILE A 205 8.15 13.26 -3.49
N ILE A 206 8.11 13.51 -4.81
CA ILE A 206 8.95 14.50 -5.49
C ILE A 206 8.67 15.90 -4.96
N ALA A 207 7.41 16.30 -4.82
CA ALA A 207 7.01 17.59 -4.26
C ALA A 207 7.49 17.74 -2.80
N ALA A 208 7.32 16.68 -1.99
CA ALA A 208 7.83 16.66 -0.63
C ALA A 208 9.37 16.78 -0.56
N ALA A 209 10.08 16.16 -1.52
CA ALA A 209 11.54 16.25 -1.60
C ALA A 209 12.02 17.67 -1.90
N ALA A 210 11.27 18.44 -2.69
CA ALA A 210 11.59 19.86 -2.94
C ALA A 210 11.55 20.72 -1.66
N ALA A 211 10.69 20.35 -0.70
CA ALA A 211 10.52 21.05 0.56
C ALA A 211 11.33 20.45 1.73
N THR A 212 12.08 19.36 1.52
CA THR A 212 12.78 18.63 2.59
C THR A 212 14.29 18.87 2.50
N LYS A 213 14.92 19.36 3.57
CA LYS A 213 16.39 19.50 3.63
C LYS A 213 17.06 18.11 3.54
N GLY A 214 18.11 18.01 2.75
CA GLY A 214 18.88 16.77 2.58
C GLY A 214 18.25 15.76 1.61
N THR A 215 17.24 16.17 0.84
CA THR A 215 16.63 15.39 -0.24
C THR A 215 16.69 16.15 -1.57
N SER A 216 16.51 15.43 -2.70
CA SER A 216 16.59 16.00 -4.05
C SER A 216 15.38 15.63 -4.89
N ALA A 217 14.52 16.62 -5.17
CA ALA A 217 13.37 16.45 -6.06
C ALA A 217 13.81 16.14 -7.50
N SER A 218 14.89 16.77 -7.98
CA SER A 218 15.39 16.52 -9.33
C SER A 218 15.98 15.13 -9.49
N ALA A 219 16.65 14.60 -8.46
CA ALA A 219 17.14 13.22 -8.46
C ALA A 219 15.98 12.21 -8.39
N ALA A 220 14.95 12.49 -7.57
CA ALA A 220 13.72 11.70 -7.50
C ALA A 220 13.03 11.62 -8.87
N TRP A 221 12.83 12.75 -9.54
CA TRP A 221 12.26 12.81 -10.88
C TRP A 221 13.04 12.00 -11.90
N ARG A 222 14.39 12.16 -11.91
CA ARG A 222 15.26 11.40 -12.82
C ARG A 222 15.18 9.89 -12.54
N ALA A 223 15.16 9.48 -11.26
CA ALA A 223 15.05 8.07 -10.90
C ALA A 223 13.71 7.48 -11.39
N VAL A 224 12.58 8.16 -11.17
CA VAL A 224 11.27 7.72 -11.68
C VAL A 224 11.31 7.50 -13.20
N ARG A 225 11.82 8.47 -13.94
CA ARG A 225 11.85 8.39 -15.41
C ARG A 225 12.80 7.32 -15.96
N ARG A 226 13.81 6.94 -15.22
CA ARG A 226 14.81 5.96 -15.65
C ARG A 226 14.45 4.55 -15.22
N ASP A 227 13.94 4.39 -13.96
CA ASP A 227 13.92 3.08 -13.30
C ASP A 227 12.51 2.52 -13.07
N ALA A 228 11.47 3.37 -12.96
CA ALA A 228 10.15 2.92 -12.50
C ALA A 228 9.55 1.79 -13.34
N ASP A 229 9.72 1.84 -14.66
CA ASP A 229 9.18 0.85 -15.60
C ASP A 229 9.99 -0.48 -15.62
N HIS A 230 11.16 -0.52 -14.98
CA HIS A 230 11.95 -1.73 -14.83
C HIS A 230 11.52 -2.59 -13.64
N HIS A 231 10.62 -2.09 -12.80
CA HIS A 231 10.08 -2.87 -11.68
C HIS A 231 9.08 -3.91 -12.17
N ARG A 232 9.05 -5.09 -11.50
CA ARG A 232 8.12 -6.20 -11.85
C ARG A 232 6.64 -5.85 -11.70
N SER A 233 6.31 -4.99 -10.73
CA SER A 233 4.99 -4.41 -10.59
C SER A 233 4.90 -3.16 -11.45
N PRO A 234 3.82 -2.96 -12.22
CA PRO A 234 3.62 -1.76 -13.03
C PRO A 234 3.37 -0.51 -12.17
N ASN A 235 3.31 -0.68 -10.86
CA ASN A 235 2.95 0.35 -9.89
C ASN A 235 4.05 0.67 -8.87
N ALA A 236 4.59 -0.34 -8.17
CA ALA A 236 5.52 -0.17 -7.05
C ALA A 236 6.80 0.59 -7.44
N GLY A 237 7.28 0.42 -8.67
CA GLY A 237 8.48 1.10 -9.15
C GLY A 237 8.40 2.63 -9.09
N TYR A 238 7.23 3.23 -9.24
CA TYR A 238 7.07 4.69 -9.24
C TYR A 238 7.36 5.31 -7.87
N PRO A 239 6.67 4.93 -6.78
CA PRO A 239 6.97 5.49 -5.45
C PRO A 239 8.33 5.04 -4.93
N GLU A 240 8.79 3.81 -5.23
CA GLU A 240 10.11 3.34 -4.83
C GLU A 240 11.25 4.13 -5.50
N ALA A 241 11.18 4.34 -6.82
CA ALA A 241 12.18 5.13 -7.55
C ALA A 241 12.19 6.60 -7.08
N ALA A 242 11.00 7.18 -6.82
CA ALA A 242 10.90 8.52 -6.26
C ALA A 242 11.59 8.63 -4.89
N MET A 243 11.33 7.67 -4.01
CA MET A 243 11.92 7.62 -2.67
C MET A 243 13.43 7.40 -2.74
N ALA A 244 13.89 6.45 -3.57
CA ALA A 244 15.30 6.15 -3.79
C ALA A 244 16.06 7.37 -4.29
N GLY A 245 15.56 8.01 -5.35
CA GLY A 245 16.19 9.21 -5.91
C GLY A 245 16.21 10.38 -4.94
N ALA A 246 15.11 10.62 -4.21
CA ALA A 246 15.02 11.68 -3.20
C ALA A 246 16.07 11.55 -2.10
N LEU A 247 16.35 10.31 -1.66
CA LEU A 247 17.27 10.00 -0.55
C LEU A 247 18.72 9.68 -1.01
N GLY A 248 18.98 9.64 -2.32
CA GLY A 248 20.29 9.24 -2.86
C GLY A 248 20.63 7.78 -2.55
N LEU A 249 19.65 6.89 -2.61
CA LEU A 249 19.79 5.47 -2.36
C LEU A 249 19.60 4.65 -3.63
N ALA A 250 20.02 3.37 -3.57
CA ALA A 250 19.61 2.32 -4.48
C ALA A 250 18.74 1.34 -3.69
N LEU A 251 17.46 1.27 -4.03
CA LEU A 251 16.46 0.39 -3.42
C LEU A 251 16.15 -0.79 -4.35
N ALA A 252 15.31 -1.72 -3.94
CA ALA A 252 15.02 -2.95 -4.66
C ALA A 252 16.29 -3.79 -4.93
N GLY A 253 16.49 -4.23 -6.17
CA GLY A 253 17.60 -5.09 -6.55
C GLY A 253 17.33 -6.57 -6.26
N PRO A 254 18.33 -7.43 -6.50
CA PRO A 254 18.21 -8.88 -6.32
C PRO A 254 17.75 -9.25 -4.90
N ARG A 255 16.78 -10.17 -4.80
CA ARG A 255 16.19 -10.60 -3.52
C ARG A 255 15.71 -12.05 -3.57
N SER A 256 15.49 -12.65 -2.41
CA SER A 256 15.02 -14.03 -2.31
C SER A 256 13.61 -14.09 -1.71
N TYR A 257 12.76 -14.94 -2.31
CA TYR A 257 11.42 -15.29 -1.83
C TYR A 257 11.32 -16.79 -1.67
N ALA A 258 11.11 -17.26 -0.45
CA ALA A 258 11.02 -18.70 -0.15
C ALA A 258 12.18 -19.53 -0.76
N GLY A 259 13.40 -19.00 -0.71
CA GLY A 259 14.59 -19.65 -1.25
C GLY A 259 14.80 -19.48 -2.77
N VAL A 260 13.88 -18.86 -3.49
CA VAL A 260 14.02 -18.57 -4.92
C VAL A 260 14.66 -17.19 -5.09
N HIS A 261 15.81 -17.15 -5.74
CA HIS A 261 16.47 -15.88 -6.10
C HIS A 261 15.75 -15.21 -7.26
N VAL A 262 15.47 -13.91 -7.11
CA VAL A 262 14.85 -13.07 -8.13
C VAL A 262 15.78 -11.91 -8.42
N ASP A 263 16.16 -11.77 -9.68
CA ASP A 263 17.00 -10.68 -10.17
C ASP A 263 16.12 -9.49 -10.56
N ASP A 264 15.82 -8.64 -9.55
CA ASP A 264 15.04 -7.41 -9.74
C ASP A 264 15.96 -6.22 -10.02
N ALA A 265 15.49 -5.28 -10.83
CA ALA A 265 16.22 -4.04 -11.11
C ALA A 265 16.30 -3.14 -9.86
N PHE A 266 17.40 -2.38 -9.77
CA PHE A 266 17.52 -1.36 -8.73
C PHE A 266 16.68 -0.12 -9.07
N MET A 267 16.06 0.46 -8.03
CA MET A 267 15.38 1.75 -8.08
C MET A 267 16.31 2.81 -7.50
N GLY A 268 16.68 3.81 -8.29
CA GLY A 268 17.72 4.79 -7.94
C GLY A 268 19.13 4.27 -8.22
N ASN A 269 20.09 5.18 -8.27
CA ASN A 269 21.52 4.91 -8.53
C ASN A 269 22.44 5.48 -7.44
N GLY A 270 21.88 5.64 -6.25
CA GLY A 270 22.64 6.11 -5.09
C GLY A 270 23.38 4.99 -4.37
N ARG A 271 23.64 5.17 -3.08
CA ARG A 271 24.36 4.18 -2.26
C ARG A 271 23.50 3.00 -1.88
N TYR A 272 24.09 1.81 -1.86
CA TYR A 272 23.44 0.57 -1.44
C TYR A 272 23.40 0.40 0.08
N ALA A 273 24.38 0.96 0.79
CA ALA A 273 24.53 0.85 2.24
C ALA A 273 23.55 1.83 2.93
N ALA A 274 22.26 1.49 2.92
CA ALA A 274 21.25 2.20 3.68
C ALA A 274 21.46 1.98 5.18
N LYS A 275 21.12 2.99 6.00
CA LYS A 275 21.29 2.97 7.46
C LYS A 275 19.95 3.32 8.13
N THR A 276 19.85 3.11 9.45
CA THR A 276 18.69 3.51 10.25
C THR A 276 18.30 4.97 10.06
N ASN A 277 19.28 5.86 9.92
CA ASN A 277 19.03 7.29 9.66
C ASN A 277 18.33 7.54 8.31
N ASP A 278 18.47 6.65 7.33
CA ASP A 278 17.74 6.73 6.06
C ASP A 278 16.29 6.34 6.21
N ILE A 279 15.98 5.35 7.06
CA ILE A 279 14.58 5.02 7.43
C ILE A 279 13.92 6.25 8.06
N ARG A 280 14.61 6.93 8.97
CA ARG A 280 14.12 8.16 9.60
C ARG A 280 13.96 9.31 8.59
N ALA A 281 14.84 9.41 7.60
CA ALA A 281 14.73 10.38 6.50
C ALA A 281 13.54 10.06 5.59
N ALA A 282 13.34 8.79 5.25
CA ALA A 282 12.17 8.32 4.48
C ALA A 282 10.85 8.62 5.22
N LEU A 283 10.80 8.40 6.53
CA LEU A 283 9.64 8.74 7.36
C LEU A 283 9.36 10.25 7.40
N ARG A 284 10.40 11.11 7.40
CA ARG A 284 10.20 12.56 7.30
C ARG A 284 9.64 12.95 5.93
N LEU A 285 10.16 12.35 4.88
CA LEU A 285 9.70 12.59 3.51
C LEU A 285 8.25 12.13 3.32
N TYR A 286 7.92 10.91 3.79
CA TYR A 286 6.57 10.39 3.83
C TYR A 286 5.59 11.34 4.53
N ARG A 287 5.94 11.82 5.74
CA ARG A 287 5.06 12.75 6.49
C ARG A 287 4.76 14.04 5.73
N ARG A 288 5.71 14.54 4.94
CA ARG A 288 5.51 15.73 4.11
C ARG A 288 4.67 15.43 2.88
N ALA A 289 4.91 14.30 2.22
CA ALA A 289 4.10 13.86 1.08
C ALA A 289 2.63 13.63 1.52
N ASP A 290 2.42 13.02 2.67
CA ASP A 290 1.10 12.84 3.28
C ASP A 290 0.43 14.17 3.65
N ALA A 291 1.18 15.12 4.20
CA ALA A 291 0.66 16.47 4.50
C ALA A 291 0.27 17.24 3.22
N ILE A 292 1.03 17.09 2.13
CA ILE A 292 0.68 17.65 0.82
C ILE A 292 -0.63 17.02 0.32
N LEU A 293 -0.77 15.69 0.40
CA LEU A 293 -2.01 15.01 0.01
C LEU A 293 -3.21 15.53 0.80
N ILE A 294 -3.08 15.62 2.13
CA ILE A 294 -4.14 16.17 3.00
C ILE A 294 -4.49 17.61 2.60
N GLY A 295 -3.50 18.45 2.33
CA GLY A 295 -3.69 19.83 1.88
C GLY A 295 -4.45 19.91 0.55
N LEU A 296 -4.10 19.06 -0.42
CA LEU A 296 -4.78 18.99 -1.71
C LEU A 296 -6.25 18.56 -1.56
N VAL A 297 -6.52 17.55 -0.72
CA VAL A 297 -7.89 17.10 -0.43
C VAL A 297 -8.70 18.21 0.26
N ALA A 298 -8.11 18.90 1.23
CA ALA A 298 -8.77 20.02 1.93
C ALA A 298 -9.07 21.19 0.98
N MET A 299 -8.15 21.54 0.08
CA MET A 299 -8.38 22.58 -0.94
C MET A 299 -9.48 22.19 -1.91
N LEU A 300 -9.51 20.93 -2.36
CA LEU A 300 -10.57 20.43 -3.22
C LEU A 300 -11.94 20.49 -2.53
N ALA A 301 -12.01 20.06 -1.27
CA ALA A 301 -13.25 20.13 -0.50
C ALA A 301 -13.74 21.58 -0.30
N ALA A 302 -12.83 22.49 0.02
CA ALA A 302 -13.16 23.92 0.17
C ALA A 302 -13.64 24.53 -1.16
N ALA A 303 -13.03 24.17 -2.29
CA ALA A 303 -13.47 24.63 -3.60
C ALA A 303 -14.87 24.14 -3.96
N LEU A 304 -15.19 22.89 -3.67
CA LEU A 304 -16.52 22.33 -3.91
C LEU A 304 -17.60 23.02 -3.06
N ILE A 305 -17.32 23.27 -1.77
CA ILE A 305 -18.26 23.98 -0.88
C ILE A 305 -18.47 25.43 -1.31
N ALA A 306 -17.48 26.09 -1.92
CA ALA A 306 -17.59 27.47 -2.38
C ALA A 306 -18.38 27.61 -3.69
N THR A 307 -18.65 26.51 -4.41
CA THR A 307 -19.40 26.49 -5.68
C THR A 307 -20.84 26.05 -5.52
N ASP A 308 -21.21 25.50 -4.38
CA ASP A 308 -22.58 25.17 -3.95
C ASP A 308 -23.23 26.38 -3.24
#